data_95612b157556c9fe59df320974376fea
#
_entry.id   95612b157556c9fe59df320974376fea
#
_cell.length_a   1.000
_cell.length_b   1.000
_cell.length_c   1.000
_cell.angle_alpha   90.00
_cell.angle_beta   90.00
_cell.angle_gamma   90.00
#
_symmetry.space_group_name_H-M   'P 1'
#
loop_
_entity.id
_entity.type
_entity.pdbx_description
1 polymer ?
#
loop_
_entity_poly.entity_id
_entity_poly.type
_entity_poly.pdbx_seq_one_letter_code
_entity_poly.pdbx_strand_id
1 'polypeptide(L)'
;DESLSGLDIFTENKLLNYLSDIKVKKHLSIIFISHSIESAYYIADGITVMDKGRIIEEIDDISLFSELCHPFTSRLMHGLPISASATQDYNFYLERFKKGDTRLVTVKPGHRIEL
;
A
#
# COMPACT_ATOMS: atom_id res chain seq x y z
N ASP A 1 2.60 -7.96 -11.70
CA ASP A 1 3.57 -6.94 -11.30
C ASP A 1 3.46 -5.78 -12.29
N GLU A 2 2.98 -4.63 -11.81
CA GLU A 2 2.78 -3.38 -12.55
C GLU A 2 2.16 -3.51 -13.95
N SER A 3 1.43 -4.61 -14.18
CA SER A 3 0.88 -4.96 -15.51
C SER A 3 -0.17 -3.97 -16.02
N LEU A 4 -0.64 -3.08 -15.14
CA LEU A 4 -1.61 -2.03 -15.49
C LEU A 4 -0.94 -0.67 -15.74
N SER A 5 0.37 -0.55 -15.48
CA SER A 5 1.09 0.71 -15.70
C SER A 5 1.09 1.07 -17.19
N GLY A 6 0.65 2.29 -17.53
CA GLY A 6 0.56 2.76 -18.91
C GLY A 6 -0.77 2.48 -19.62
N LEU A 7 -1.73 1.83 -18.97
CA LEU A 7 -3.09 1.75 -19.49
C LEU A 7 -3.85 3.08 -19.23
N ASP A 8 -4.77 3.41 -20.13
CA ASP A 8 -5.73 4.46 -19.84
C ASP A 8 -6.70 4.01 -18.73
N ILE A 9 -7.22 4.97 -17.97
CA ILE A 9 -8.05 4.72 -16.78
C ILE A 9 -9.29 3.85 -17.06
N PHE A 10 -9.82 3.94 -18.26
CA PHE A 10 -11.01 3.17 -18.65
C PHE A 10 -10.65 1.68 -18.86
N THR A 11 -9.55 1.41 -19.51
CA THR A 11 -9.03 0.05 -19.73
C THR A 11 -8.56 -0.57 -18.42
N GLU A 12 -7.89 0.20 -17.56
CA GLU A 12 -7.49 -0.24 -16.22
C GLU A 12 -8.71 -0.68 -15.40
N ASN A 13 -9.74 0.15 -15.31
CA ASN A 13 -10.96 -0.17 -14.57
C ASN A 13 -11.67 -1.43 -15.11
N LYS A 14 -11.72 -1.62 -16.42
CA LYS A 14 -12.28 -2.84 -17.01
C LYS A 14 -11.50 -4.08 -16.59
N LEU A 15 -10.19 -4.00 -16.58
CA LEU A 15 -9.34 -5.13 -16.22
C LEU A 15 -9.43 -5.43 -14.71
N LEU A 16 -9.46 -4.41 -13.85
CA LEU A 16 -9.67 -4.60 -12.41
C LEU A 16 -11.01 -5.28 -12.12
N ASN A 17 -12.10 -4.85 -12.78
CA ASN A 17 -13.40 -5.48 -12.67
C ASN A 17 -13.35 -6.96 -13.10
N TYR A 18 -12.70 -7.25 -14.22
CA TYR A 18 -12.55 -8.61 -14.72
C TYR A 18 -11.76 -9.50 -13.76
N LEU A 19 -10.66 -8.99 -13.20
CA LEU A 19 -9.86 -9.70 -12.20
C LEU A 19 -10.65 -9.96 -10.91
N SER A 20 -11.41 -8.98 -10.44
CA SER A 20 -12.29 -9.13 -9.29
C SER A 20 -13.35 -10.20 -9.51
N ASP A 21 -13.97 -10.23 -10.69
CA ASP A 21 -14.94 -11.24 -11.08
C ASP A 21 -14.34 -12.66 -11.11
N ILE A 22 -13.16 -12.81 -11.71
CA ILE A 22 -12.47 -14.10 -11.75
C ILE A 22 -12.06 -14.57 -10.37
N LYS A 23 -11.53 -13.65 -9.53
CA LYS A 23 -11.17 -13.93 -8.14
C LYS A 23 -12.33 -14.62 -7.42
N VAL A 24 -13.53 -14.07 -7.52
CA VAL A 24 -14.72 -14.61 -6.86
C VAL A 24 -15.19 -15.92 -7.54
N LYS A 25 -15.37 -15.91 -8.86
CA LYS A 25 -15.95 -17.05 -9.60
C LYS A 25 -15.07 -18.29 -9.59
N LYS A 26 -13.76 -18.12 -9.54
CA LYS A 26 -12.77 -19.21 -9.58
C LYS A 26 -12.12 -19.49 -8.23
N HIS A 27 -12.51 -18.77 -7.18
CA HIS A 27 -11.87 -18.87 -5.84
C HIS A 27 -10.35 -18.73 -5.90
N LEU A 28 -9.87 -17.74 -6.67
CA LEU A 28 -8.44 -17.51 -6.84
C LEU A 28 -7.88 -16.59 -5.76
N SER A 29 -6.65 -16.89 -5.34
CA SER A 29 -5.81 -15.95 -4.62
C SER A 29 -4.98 -15.16 -5.63
N ILE A 30 -5.00 -13.84 -5.53
CA ILE A 30 -4.28 -12.93 -6.44
C ILE A 30 -3.28 -12.12 -5.64
N ILE A 31 -2.02 -12.11 -6.09
CA ILE A 31 -1.01 -11.14 -5.64
C ILE A 31 -0.97 -10.04 -6.69
N PHE A 32 -1.36 -8.84 -6.29
CA PHE A 32 -1.40 -7.66 -7.15
C PHE A 32 -0.33 -6.66 -6.71
N ILE A 33 0.59 -6.32 -7.62
CA ILE A 33 1.68 -5.37 -7.35
C ILE A 33 1.45 -4.13 -8.19
N SER A 34 1.34 -2.98 -7.55
CA SER A 34 1.11 -1.69 -8.19
C SER A 34 1.68 -0.56 -7.34
N HIS A 35 2.06 0.53 -7.99
CA HIS A 35 2.35 1.80 -7.32
C HIS A 35 1.08 2.66 -7.10
N SER A 36 -0.06 2.27 -7.73
CA SER A 36 -1.37 2.89 -7.50
C SER A 36 -2.05 2.23 -6.30
N ILE A 37 -2.16 2.99 -5.22
CA ILE A 37 -2.82 2.50 -4.01
C ILE A 37 -4.35 2.40 -4.22
N GLU A 38 -4.91 3.22 -5.10
CA GLU A 38 -6.33 3.17 -5.47
C GLU A 38 -6.67 1.87 -6.18
N SER A 39 -5.85 1.45 -7.16
CA SER A 39 -6.03 0.18 -7.89
C SER A 39 -5.86 -1.01 -6.95
N ALA A 40 -4.89 -0.94 -6.03
CA ALA A 40 -4.69 -1.97 -5.01
C ALA A 40 -5.90 -2.05 -4.06
N TYR A 41 -6.38 -0.90 -3.56
CA TYR A 41 -7.57 -0.83 -2.70
C TYR A 41 -8.80 -1.46 -3.34
N TYR A 42 -8.98 -1.26 -4.64
CA TYR A 42 -10.16 -1.75 -5.36
C TYR A 42 -10.25 -3.29 -5.40
N ILE A 43 -9.13 -3.99 -5.49
CA ILE A 43 -9.09 -5.45 -5.71
C ILE A 43 -8.66 -6.26 -4.49
N ALA A 44 -7.94 -5.64 -3.54
CA ALA A 44 -7.30 -6.35 -2.45
C ALA A 44 -8.26 -6.64 -1.28
N ASP A 45 -8.00 -7.71 -0.56
CA ASP A 45 -8.61 -7.99 0.75
C ASP A 45 -7.72 -7.45 1.89
N GLY A 46 -6.41 -7.35 1.65
CA GLY A 46 -5.41 -6.72 2.51
C GLY A 46 -4.31 -6.07 1.69
N ILE A 47 -3.50 -5.21 2.29
CA ILE A 47 -2.44 -4.47 1.62
C ILE A 47 -1.14 -4.58 2.40
N THR A 48 -0.06 -4.79 1.66
CA THR A 48 1.31 -4.71 2.16
C THR A 48 2.04 -3.60 1.42
N VAL A 49 2.48 -2.58 2.13
CA VAL A 49 3.25 -1.47 1.58
C VAL A 49 4.74 -1.75 1.75
N MET A 50 5.49 -1.59 0.67
CA MET A 50 6.93 -1.85 0.64
C MET A 50 7.72 -0.60 0.24
N ASP A 51 8.84 -0.38 0.88
CA ASP A 51 9.87 0.58 0.48
C ASP A 51 11.25 -0.05 0.56
N LYS A 52 12.08 0.13 -0.48
CA LYS A 52 13.46 -0.36 -0.56
C LYS A 52 13.64 -1.83 -0.16
N GLY A 53 12.69 -2.68 -0.59
CA GLY A 53 12.74 -4.12 -0.34
C GLY A 53 12.30 -4.56 1.06
N ARG A 54 11.72 -3.65 1.85
CA ARG A 54 11.19 -3.94 3.19
C ARG A 54 9.70 -3.67 3.27
N ILE A 55 9.00 -4.45 4.08
CA ILE A 55 7.61 -4.17 4.45
C ILE A 55 7.61 -3.07 5.50
N ILE A 56 6.95 -1.96 5.21
CA ILE A 56 6.86 -0.79 6.10
C ILE A 56 5.50 -0.64 6.75
N GLU A 57 4.46 -1.14 6.10
CA GLU A 57 3.11 -1.17 6.66
C GLU A 57 2.32 -2.32 6.05
N GLU A 58 1.45 -2.92 6.86
CA GLU A 58 0.64 -4.06 6.44
C GLU A 58 -0.71 -4.04 7.16
N ILE A 59 -1.77 -4.24 6.39
CA ILE A 59 -3.12 -4.50 6.88
C ILE A 59 -3.63 -5.79 6.27
N ASP A 60 -4.16 -6.67 7.13
CA ASP A 60 -4.70 -7.97 6.71
C ASP A 60 -6.15 -7.86 6.22
N ASP A 61 -6.82 -6.75 6.54
CA ASP A 61 -8.21 -6.48 6.18
C ASP A 61 -8.34 -5.09 5.57
N ILE A 62 -8.87 -5.03 4.35
CA ILE A 62 -9.04 -3.77 3.61
C ILE A 62 -9.95 -2.76 4.32
N SER A 63 -10.80 -3.20 5.24
CA SER A 63 -11.61 -2.30 6.07
C SER A 63 -10.77 -1.38 6.95
N LEU A 64 -9.50 -1.75 7.21
CA LEU A 64 -8.53 -0.96 7.96
C LEU A 64 -7.77 0.05 7.09
N PHE A 65 -8.12 0.16 5.81
CA PHE A 65 -7.39 1.02 4.86
C PHE A 65 -7.25 2.47 5.33
N SER A 66 -8.30 3.03 5.93
CA SER A 66 -8.28 4.40 6.47
C SER A 66 -7.32 4.62 7.63
N GLU A 67 -6.76 3.55 8.16
CA GLU A 67 -5.86 3.55 9.30
C GLU A 67 -4.39 3.44 8.90
N LEU A 68 -4.10 3.32 7.60
CA LEU A 68 -2.76 3.40 7.06
C LEU A 68 -2.13 4.74 7.45
N CYS A 69 -1.05 4.71 8.22
CA CYS A 69 -0.50 5.88 8.87
C CYS A 69 1.02 6.03 8.76
N HIS A 70 1.72 5.06 8.17
CA HIS A 70 3.15 5.22 7.96
C HIS A 70 3.41 6.43 7.05
N PRO A 71 4.40 7.29 7.34
CA PRO A 71 4.67 8.52 6.56
C PRO A 71 4.84 8.28 5.06
N PHE A 72 5.45 7.16 4.68
CA PHE A 72 5.59 6.76 3.27
C PHE A 72 4.24 6.37 2.64
N THR A 73 3.42 5.59 3.35
CA THR A 73 2.09 5.19 2.87
C THR A 73 1.18 6.40 2.70
N SER A 74 1.18 7.30 3.66
CA SER A 74 0.43 8.57 3.59
C SER A 74 0.83 9.39 2.36
N ARG A 75 2.11 9.40 2.02
CA ARG A 75 2.61 10.05 0.82
C ARG A 75 2.10 9.40 -0.46
N LEU A 76 2.08 8.08 -0.52
CA LEU A 76 1.52 7.34 -1.67
C LEU A 76 0.02 7.64 -1.85
N MET A 77 -0.73 7.68 -0.74
CA MET A 77 -2.18 7.89 -0.77
C MET A 77 -2.58 9.27 -1.28
N HIS A 78 -1.81 10.29 -0.97
CA HIS A 78 -2.23 11.65 -1.26
C HIS A 78 -1.67 12.21 -2.56
N GLY A 79 -0.68 11.56 -3.20
CA GLY A 79 -0.05 12.04 -4.43
C GLY A 79 0.47 13.49 -4.34
N LEU A 80 0.47 14.05 -3.14
CA LEU A 80 0.73 15.45 -2.86
C LEU A 80 2.16 15.66 -2.36
N PRO A 81 2.76 16.81 -2.66
CA PRO A 81 3.94 17.24 -1.95
C PRO A 81 3.59 17.36 -0.46
N ILE A 82 4.35 16.67 0.38
CA ILE A 82 4.18 16.58 1.82
C ILE A 82 4.08 17.97 2.44
N SER A 83 3.10 18.17 3.35
CA SER A 83 3.16 19.30 4.28
C SER A 83 4.52 19.28 5.02
N ALA A 84 5.02 20.43 5.43
CA ALA A 84 6.34 20.53 6.09
C ALA A 84 6.47 19.58 7.31
N SER A 85 5.38 19.32 8.04
CA SER A 85 5.34 18.37 9.15
C SER A 85 5.52 16.92 8.69
N ALA A 86 4.78 16.50 7.65
CA ALA A 86 4.89 15.14 7.12
C ALA A 86 6.26 14.88 6.45
N THR A 87 6.91 15.92 5.90
CA THR A 87 8.29 15.83 5.41
C THR A 87 9.26 15.56 6.56
N GLN A 88 9.05 16.17 7.70
CA GLN A 88 9.90 15.98 8.86
C GLN A 88 9.78 14.55 9.42
N ASP A 89 8.58 14.03 9.52
CA ASP A 89 8.32 12.66 9.96
C ASP A 89 8.92 11.63 9.00
N TYR A 90 8.78 11.85 7.68
CA TYR A 90 9.39 10.99 6.67
C TYR A 90 10.92 11.03 6.69
N ASN A 91 11.53 12.20 6.87
CA ASN A 91 12.98 12.33 7.01
C ASN A 91 13.50 11.64 8.27
N PHE A 92 12.78 11.75 9.38
CA PHE A 92 13.11 11.04 10.62
C PHE A 92 13.04 9.51 10.42
N TYR A 93 12.00 9.01 9.73
CA TYR A 93 11.91 7.60 9.33
C TYR A 93 13.11 7.17 8.48
N LEU A 94 13.47 7.96 7.45
CA LEU A 94 14.60 7.63 6.57
C LEU A 94 15.94 7.56 7.33
N GLU A 95 16.15 8.41 8.31
CA GLU A 95 17.36 8.39 9.15
C GLU A 95 17.44 7.08 9.97
N ARG A 96 16.34 6.68 10.58
CA ARG A 96 16.24 5.41 11.32
C ARG A 96 16.40 4.20 10.40
N PHE A 97 15.76 4.24 9.24
CA PHE A 97 15.89 3.20 8.22
C PHE A 97 17.34 2.98 7.80
N LYS A 98 18.10 4.05 7.55
CA LYS A 98 19.53 3.98 7.22
C LYS A 98 20.36 3.34 8.34
N LYS A 99 19.98 3.55 9.60
CA LYS A 99 20.63 2.96 10.76
C LYS A 99 20.22 1.52 11.05
N GLY A 100 19.19 1.00 10.39
CA GLY A 100 18.65 -0.34 10.65
C GLY A 100 17.87 -0.46 11.97
N ASP A 101 17.45 0.67 12.54
CA ASP A 101 16.78 0.74 13.86
C ASP A 101 15.26 0.52 13.78
N THR A 102 14.72 0.21 12.58
CA THR A 102 13.30 0.06 12.36
C THR A 102 12.86 -1.39 12.46
N ARG A 103 11.66 -1.62 12.97
CA ARG A 103 11.01 -2.94 13.07
C ARG A 103 9.52 -2.83 12.86
N LEU A 104 8.89 -3.90 12.35
CA LEU A 104 7.44 -4.00 12.29
C LEU A 104 6.86 -4.16 13.71
N VAL A 105 5.93 -3.28 14.05
CA VAL A 105 5.22 -3.29 15.33
C VAL A 105 3.73 -3.41 15.04
N THR A 106 3.04 -4.29 15.77
CA THR A 106 1.58 -4.40 15.69
C THR A 106 0.96 -3.21 16.41
N VAL A 107 0.27 -2.36 15.66
CA VAL A 107 -0.48 -1.21 16.20
C VAL A 107 -1.80 -1.70 16.78
N LYS A 108 -2.47 -2.61 16.07
CA LYS A 108 -3.67 -3.32 16.49
C LYS A 108 -3.82 -4.62 15.69
N PRO A 109 -4.75 -5.54 16.06
CA PRO A 109 -4.95 -6.76 15.28
C PRO A 109 -5.16 -6.46 13.79
N GLY A 110 -4.38 -7.12 12.93
CA GLY A 110 -4.43 -6.95 11.48
C GLY A 110 -3.76 -5.69 10.92
N HIS A 111 -3.12 -4.86 11.76
CA HIS A 111 -2.37 -3.67 11.30
C HIS A 111 -0.98 -3.62 11.92
N ARG A 112 0.03 -3.68 11.07
CA ARG A 112 1.45 -3.59 11.43
C ARG A 112 2.12 -2.43 10.70
N ILE A 113 3.02 -1.73 11.38
CA ILE A 113 3.75 -0.58 10.86
C ILE A 113 5.23 -0.68 11.25
N GLU A 114 6.13 -0.26 10.38
CA GLU A 114 7.55 -0.15 10.67
C GLU A 114 7.84 1.16 11.42
N LEU A 115 8.48 1.05 12.59
CA LEU A 115 8.87 2.16 13.45
C LEU A 115 10.37 2.14 13.75
#